data_8dc79180d5f7f04837cd55f977f5f505
#
_entry.id   8dc79180d5f7f04837cd55f977f5f505
#
_cell.length_a   1.000
_cell.length_b   1.000
_cell.length_c   1.000
_cell.angle_alpha   90.00
_cell.angle_beta   90.00
_cell.angle_gamma   90.00
#
_symmetry.space_group_name_H-M   'P 1'
#
loop_
_entity.id
_entity.type
_entity.pdbx_description
1 polymer ?
#
loop_
_entity_poly.entity_id
_entity_poly.type
_entity_poly.pdbx_seq_one_letter_code
_entity_poly.pdbx_strand_id
1 'polypeptide(L)'
;FDKILWREDIEGSRAHVAMLAERGIVSAEDAGTIDRGLQQIAAEYERDGVPEDWDLEDIHMTVEARLTEIVGPVAGRLHTARSRNDQVATDFRMWVRIANRRAIAGIEAVLAALVARAEEHAETIMPGFTHLQTAQPVTLGHHLLAYFEMLMRDRSRFADALVRMDECPLGSAALAGTGFDLDREMTAEALGFAQPTRNSLDAVSDRDFALDYLTAASQCSLHLSRLAEEFIIWASQPFGFVKLP
;
A
#
# COMPACT_ATOMS: atom_id res chain seq x y z
N PHE A 1 -2.09 9.49 -13.29
CA PHE A 1 -1.33 8.92 -12.12
C PHE A 1 -2.08 7.78 -11.46
N ASP A 2 -3.41 7.78 -11.48
CA ASP A 2 -4.28 6.78 -10.84
C ASP A 2 -4.32 5.40 -11.54
N LYS A 3 -3.71 5.28 -12.72
CA LYS A 3 -3.55 4.00 -13.45
C LYS A 3 -3.00 2.88 -12.56
N ILE A 4 -2.19 3.23 -11.55
CA ILE A 4 -1.60 2.26 -10.63
C ILE A 4 -2.63 1.54 -9.76
N LEU A 5 -3.86 2.05 -9.64
CA LEU A 5 -4.93 1.50 -8.80
C LEU A 5 -5.79 0.46 -9.52
N TRP A 6 -5.51 0.11 -10.78
CA TRP A 6 -6.35 -0.77 -11.56
C TRP A 6 -6.59 -2.15 -10.94
N ARG A 7 -5.59 -2.67 -10.20
CA ARG A 7 -5.74 -3.96 -9.51
C ARG A 7 -6.73 -3.87 -8.37
N GLU A 8 -6.58 -2.84 -7.56
CA GLU A 8 -7.44 -2.57 -6.42
C GLU A 8 -8.87 -2.29 -6.87
N ASP A 9 -9.06 -1.54 -7.95
CA ASP A 9 -10.38 -1.26 -8.54
C ASP A 9 -11.08 -2.54 -9.02
N ILE A 10 -10.36 -3.40 -9.74
CA ILE A 10 -10.92 -4.69 -10.20
C ILE A 10 -11.24 -5.59 -9.01
N GLU A 11 -10.35 -5.69 -8.01
CA GLU A 11 -10.55 -6.51 -6.82
C GLU A 11 -11.76 -6.01 -6.01
N GLY A 12 -11.85 -4.70 -5.76
CA GLY A 12 -12.98 -4.04 -5.11
C GLY A 12 -14.29 -4.27 -5.85
N SER A 13 -14.28 -4.12 -7.17
CA SER A 13 -15.44 -4.34 -8.04
C SER A 13 -15.92 -5.80 -8.03
N ARG A 14 -15.01 -6.77 -8.02
CA ARG A 14 -15.34 -8.20 -7.93
C ARG A 14 -15.96 -8.55 -6.56
N ALA A 15 -15.40 -8.06 -5.47
CA ALA A 15 -15.96 -8.23 -4.14
C ALA A 15 -17.38 -7.61 -4.04
N HIS A 16 -17.56 -6.42 -4.61
CA HIS A 16 -18.84 -5.72 -4.62
C HIS A 16 -19.91 -6.50 -5.38
N VAL A 17 -19.63 -6.94 -6.61
CA VAL A 17 -20.62 -7.66 -7.42
C VAL A 17 -20.96 -9.01 -6.83
N ALA A 18 -20.04 -9.71 -6.20
CA ALA A 18 -20.29 -10.95 -5.48
C ALA A 18 -21.27 -10.74 -4.31
N MET A 19 -21.07 -9.68 -3.53
CA MET A 19 -21.97 -9.27 -2.45
C MET A 19 -23.36 -8.90 -2.98
N LEU A 20 -23.44 -8.13 -4.08
CA LEU A 20 -24.73 -7.78 -4.70
C LEU A 20 -25.53 -9.03 -5.12
N ALA A 21 -24.86 -10.06 -5.63
CA ALA A 21 -25.47 -11.32 -6.00
C ALA A 21 -25.97 -12.10 -4.76
N GLU A 22 -25.15 -12.22 -3.73
CA GLU A 22 -25.52 -12.90 -2.47
C GLU A 22 -26.74 -12.24 -1.80
N ARG A 23 -26.83 -10.91 -1.86
CA ARG A 23 -27.98 -10.15 -1.37
C ARG A 23 -29.19 -10.15 -2.32
N GLY A 24 -29.09 -10.81 -3.49
CA GLY A 24 -30.17 -10.85 -4.49
C GLY A 24 -30.49 -9.50 -5.15
N ILE A 25 -29.59 -8.53 -5.06
CA ILE A 25 -29.71 -7.19 -5.67
C ILE A 25 -29.42 -7.28 -7.17
N VAL A 26 -28.48 -8.11 -7.55
CA VAL A 26 -28.15 -8.45 -8.94
C VAL A 26 -28.28 -9.96 -9.12
N SER A 27 -28.73 -10.43 -10.28
CA SER A 27 -28.82 -11.87 -10.51
C SER A 27 -27.45 -12.55 -10.51
N ALA A 28 -27.39 -13.81 -10.06
CA ALA A 28 -26.14 -14.59 -10.10
C ALA A 28 -25.57 -14.73 -11.53
N GLU A 29 -26.42 -14.76 -12.56
CA GLU A 29 -26.03 -14.81 -13.98
C GLU A 29 -25.31 -13.53 -14.39
N ASP A 30 -25.87 -12.36 -14.08
CA ASP A 30 -25.28 -11.07 -14.39
C ASP A 30 -23.97 -10.85 -13.60
N ALA A 31 -23.98 -11.17 -12.31
CA ALA A 31 -22.79 -11.08 -11.47
C ALA A 31 -21.63 -11.97 -11.99
N GLY A 32 -21.94 -13.20 -12.39
CA GLY A 32 -20.96 -14.09 -12.99
C GLY A 32 -20.44 -13.58 -14.35
N THR A 33 -21.28 -12.89 -15.12
CA THR A 33 -20.88 -12.28 -16.39
C THR A 33 -19.96 -11.07 -16.15
N ILE A 34 -20.28 -10.21 -15.19
CA ILE A 34 -19.44 -9.07 -14.80
C ILE A 34 -18.11 -9.56 -14.24
N ASP A 35 -18.10 -10.55 -13.35
CA ASP A 35 -16.86 -11.08 -12.75
C ASP A 35 -15.92 -11.64 -13.80
N ARG A 36 -16.41 -12.41 -14.78
CA ARG A 36 -15.59 -12.89 -15.91
C ARG A 36 -15.02 -11.74 -16.74
N GLY A 37 -15.82 -10.71 -17.00
CA GLY A 37 -15.34 -9.51 -17.69
C GLY A 37 -14.21 -8.80 -16.95
N LEU A 38 -14.36 -8.62 -15.63
CA LEU A 38 -13.31 -8.03 -14.78
C LEU A 38 -12.04 -8.88 -14.74
N GLN A 39 -12.15 -10.21 -14.68
CA GLN A 39 -10.99 -11.11 -14.78
C GLN A 39 -10.28 -11.00 -16.13
N GLN A 40 -11.04 -10.86 -17.21
CA GLN A 40 -10.46 -10.65 -18.55
C GLN A 40 -9.67 -9.32 -18.60
N ILE A 41 -10.22 -8.23 -18.08
CA ILE A 41 -9.54 -6.91 -18.02
C ILE A 41 -8.26 -7.02 -17.19
N ALA A 42 -8.31 -7.70 -16.03
CA ALA A 42 -7.13 -7.93 -15.22
C ALA A 42 -6.02 -8.67 -15.99
N ALA A 43 -6.37 -9.71 -16.75
CA ALA A 43 -5.43 -10.45 -17.57
C ALA A 43 -4.86 -9.60 -18.75
N GLU A 44 -5.68 -8.74 -19.35
CA GLU A 44 -5.25 -7.79 -20.39
C GLU A 44 -4.23 -6.81 -19.81
N TYR A 45 -4.55 -6.16 -18.67
CA TYR A 45 -3.67 -5.16 -18.06
C TYR A 45 -2.39 -5.74 -17.46
N GLU A 46 -2.43 -7.00 -17.01
CA GLU A 46 -1.22 -7.71 -16.56
C GLU A 46 -0.25 -7.99 -17.70
N ARG A 47 -0.79 -8.37 -18.86
CA ARG A 47 0.01 -8.75 -20.04
C ARG A 47 0.52 -7.54 -20.82
N ASP A 48 -0.35 -6.55 -21.07
CA ASP A 48 -0.12 -5.47 -22.03
C ASP A 48 0.10 -4.11 -21.35
N GLY A 49 -0.17 -4.02 -20.03
CA GLY A 49 -0.24 -2.76 -19.30
C GLY A 49 -1.60 -2.06 -19.46
N VAL A 50 -1.84 -1.06 -18.62
CA VAL A 50 -3.00 -0.19 -18.76
C VAL A 50 -2.81 0.71 -19.98
N PRO A 51 -3.81 0.89 -20.87
CA PRO A 51 -3.69 1.75 -22.05
C PRO A 51 -3.16 3.15 -21.71
N GLU A 52 -2.26 3.70 -22.52
CA GLU A 52 -1.69 5.02 -22.30
C GLU A 52 -2.61 6.13 -22.82
N ASP A 53 -3.24 5.89 -23.96
CA ASP A 53 -4.13 6.84 -24.64
C ASP A 53 -5.58 6.55 -24.25
N TRP A 54 -6.08 7.24 -23.24
CA TRP A 54 -7.50 7.28 -22.94
C TRP A 54 -7.99 8.72 -22.74
N ASP A 55 -9.17 9.00 -23.27
CA ASP A 55 -9.85 10.29 -23.12
C ASP A 55 -10.82 10.30 -21.91
N LEU A 56 -10.71 9.31 -21.01
CA LEU A 56 -11.58 9.13 -19.86
C LEU A 56 -10.98 9.78 -18.61
N GLU A 57 -11.83 10.14 -17.64
CA GLU A 57 -11.45 10.93 -16.47
C GLU A 57 -10.46 10.19 -15.55
N ASP A 58 -10.70 8.89 -15.30
CA ASP A 58 -9.94 8.10 -14.34
C ASP A 58 -9.81 6.61 -14.75
N ILE A 59 -9.03 5.85 -13.98
CA ILE A 59 -8.86 4.40 -14.17
C ILE A 59 -10.18 3.65 -13.99
N HIS A 60 -11.02 4.08 -13.07
CA HIS A 60 -12.30 3.44 -12.76
C HIS A 60 -13.26 3.54 -13.94
N MET A 61 -13.34 4.71 -14.58
CA MET A 61 -14.11 4.91 -15.80
C MET A 61 -13.54 4.07 -16.96
N THR A 62 -12.23 3.92 -17.03
CA THR A 62 -11.56 3.10 -18.06
C THR A 62 -11.91 1.62 -17.88
N VAL A 63 -11.89 1.10 -16.65
CA VAL A 63 -12.30 -0.28 -16.36
C VAL A 63 -13.78 -0.48 -16.66
N GLU A 64 -14.65 0.46 -16.28
CA GLU A 64 -16.10 0.41 -16.56
C GLU A 64 -16.41 0.44 -18.07
N ALA A 65 -15.71 1.29 -18.83
CA ALA A 65 -15.85 1.35 -20.29
C ALA A 65 -15.41 0.04 -20.95
N ARG A 66 -14.23 -0.46 -20.57
CA ARG A 66 -13.73 -1.74 -21.08
C ARG A 66 -14.64 -2.90 -20.71
N LEU A 67 -15.16 -2.94 -19.48
CA LEU A 67 -16.15 -3.93 -19.07
C LEU A 67 -17.40 -3.88 -19.94
N THR A 68 -17.89 -2.68 -20.26
CA THR A 68 -19.05 -2.49 -21.14
C THR A 68 -18.80 -3.01 -22.56
N GLU A 69 -17.59 -2.85 -23.08
CA GLU A 69 -17.22 -3.41 -24.39
C GLU A 69 -17.25 -4.96 -24.38
N ILE A 70 -16.83 -5.59 -23.26
CA ILE A 70 -16.73 -7.04 -23.12
C ILE A 70 -18.09 -7.68 -22.86
N VAL A 71 -18.87 -7.16 -21.93
CA VAL A 71 -20.10 -7.79 -21.46
C VAL A 71 -21.39 -7.07 -21.83
N GLY A 72 -21.28 -5.92 -22.51
CA GLY A 72 -22.44 -5.12 -22.94
C GLY A 72 -23.14 -4.40 -21.78
N PRO A 73 -24.44 -4.07 -21.93
CA PRO A 73 -25.19 -3.25 -20.97
C PRO A 73 -25.26 -3.81 -19.53
N VAL A 74 -25.02 -5.10 -19.34
CA VAL A 74 -25.01 -5.71 -18.01
C VAL A 74 -23.93 -5.12 -17.12
N ALA A 75 -22.85 -4.59 -17.69
CA ALA A 75 -21.78 -3.90 -16.99
C ALA A 75 -22.29 -2.81 -16.03
N GLY A 76 -23.32 -2.05 -16.46
CA GLY A 76 -23.90 -0.97 -15.64
C GLY A 76 -24.48 -1.42 -14.31
N ARG A 77 -24.82 -2.71 -14.14
CA ARG A 77 -25.30 -3.27 -12.88
C ARG A 77 -24.23 -3.31 -11.80
N LEU A 78 -22.95 -3.32 -12.17
CA LEU A 78 -21.83 -3.24 -11.23
C LEU A 78 -21.87 -1.97 -10.37
N HIS A 79 -22.36 -0.86 -10.91
CA HIS A 79 -22.43 0.42 -10.17
C HIS A 79 -23.60 0.51 -9.18
N THR A 80 -24.46 -0.51 -9.11
CA THR A 80 -25.61 -0.54 -8.20
C THR A 80 -25.17 -0.37 -6.76
N ALA A 81 -25.79 0.57 -6.02
CA ALA A 81 -25.52 0.85 -4.61
C ALA A 81 -24.05 1.29 -4.30
N ARG A 82 -23.30 1.72 -5.30
CA ARG A 82 -21.92 2.21 -5.17
C ARG A 82 -21.84 3.65 -5.70
N SER A 83 -20.85 4.39 -5.19
CA SER A 83 -20.44 5.69 -5.71
C SER A 83 -18.96 5.65 -6.08
N ARG A 84 -18.52 6.57 -6.91
CA ARG A 84 -17.08 6.79 -7.13
C ARG A 84 -16.36 7.12 -5.83
N ASN A 85 -17.03 7.77 -4.86
CA ASN A 85 -16.43 8.18 -3.59
C ASN A 85 -15.98 7.00 -2.73
N ASP A 86 -16.84 6.02 -2.46
CA ASP A 86 -16.46 4.85 -1.66
C ASP A 86 -15.57 3.88 -2.44
N GLN A 87 -15.73 3.80 -3.77
CA GLN A 87 -14.85 3.05 -4.66
C GLN A 87 -13.40 3.56 -4.57
N VAL A 88 -13.16 4.83 -4.87
CA VAL A 88 -11.82 5.45 -4.83
C VAL A 88 -11.21 5.36 -3.42
N ALA A 89 -11.99 5.60 -2.36
CA ALA A 89 -11.50 5.51 -0.99
C ALA A 89 -11.03 4.08 -0.65
N THR A 90 -11.74 3.06 -1.12
CA THR A 90 -11.39 1.65 -0.92
C THR A 90 -10.12 1.29 -1.69
N ASP A 91 -10.05 1.61 -2.97
CA ASP A 91 -8.93 1.25 -3.84
C ASP A 91 -7.63 1.92 -3.37
N PHE A 92 -7.69 3.20 -3.02
CA PHE A 92 -6.54 3.91 -2.50
C PHE A 92 -6.08 3.36 -1.14
N ARG A 93 -7.01 2.98 -0.27
CA ARG A 93 -6.69 2.33 1.01
C ARG A 93 -6.03 0.97 0.80
N MET A 94 -6.52 0.16 -0.13
CA MET A 94 -5.91 -1.13 -0.48
C MET A 94 -4.49 -0.94 -1.04
N TRP A 95 -4.29 0.03 -1.91
CA TRP A 95 -2.97 0.35 -2.47
C TRP A 95 -1.98 0.81 -1.38
N VAL A 96 -2.38 1.71 -0.48
CA VAL A 96 -1.53 2.17 0.64
C VAL A 96 -1.22 1.01 1.60
N ARG A 97 -2.16 0.08 1.81
CA ARG A 97 -1.92 -1.15 2.57
C ARG A 97 -0.79 -1.99 1.96
N ILE A 98 -0.79 -2.15 0.64
CA ILE A 98 0.29 -2.84 -0.09
C ILE A 98 1.61 -2.07 0.04
N ALA A 99 1.58 -0.75 -0.07
CA ALA A 99 2.78 0.10 0.09
C ALA A 99 3.40 -0.05 1.49
N ASN A 100 2.60 -0.06 2.56
CA ASN A 100 3.06 -0.33 3.93
C ASN A 100 3.74 -1.71 4.05
N ARG A 101 3.11 -2.76 3.52
CA ARG A 101 3.67 -4.12 3.55
C ARG A 101 5.00 -4.21 2.79
N ARG A 102 5.11 -3.55 1.64
CA ARG A 102 6.37 -3.47 0.87
C ARG A 102 7.46 -2.73 1.64
N ALA A 103 7.12 -1.62 2.30
CA ALA A 103 8.06 -0.87 3.13
C ALA A 103 8.58 -1.75 4.30
N ILE A 104 7.71 -2.46 4.99
CA ILE A 104 8.09 -3.40 6.06
C ILE A 104 9.06 -4.46 5.53
N ALA A 105 8.74 -5.12 4.42
CA ALA A 105 9.59 -6.13 3.82
C ALA A 105 10.96 -5.57 3.39
N GLY A 106 10.99 -4.36 2.83
CA GLY A 106 12.23 -3.66 2.48
C GLY A 106 13.09 -3.34 3.69
N ILE A 107 12.48 -2.87 4.78
CA ILE A 107 13.18 -2.61 6.05
C ILE A 107 13.73 -3.92 6.63
N GLU A 108 12.96 -5.01 6.63
CA GLU A 108 13.40 -6.32 7.13
C GLU A 108 14.63 -6.84 6.36
N ALA A 109 14.70 -6.62 5.05
CA ALA A 109 15.88 -6.98 4.26
C ALA A 109 17.12 -6.16 4.66
N VAL A 110 16.97 -4.86 4.93
CA VAL A 110 18.07 -4.01 5.41
C VAL A 110 18.49 -4.42 6.83
N LEU A 111 17.54 -4.70 7.72
CA LEU A 111 17.82 -5.19 9.07
C LEU A 111 18.65 -6.48 9.05
N ALA A 112 18.29 -7.44 8.21
CA ALA A 112 19.04 -8.68 8.04
C ALA A 112 20.48 -8.42 7.55
N ALA A 113 20.66 -7.51 6.60
CA ALA A 113 21.98 -7.14 6.11
C ALA A 113 22.84 -6.45 7.20
N LEU A 114 22.22 -5.56 7.99
CA LEU A 114 22.90 -4.88 9.11
C LEU A 114 23.36 -5.89 10.18
N VAL A 115 22.52 -6.85 10.54
CA VAL A 115 22.90 -7.90 11.50
C VAL A 115 24.06 -8.73 10.98
N ALA A 116 24.00 -9.21 9.73
CA ALA A 116 25.07 -10.01 9.15
C ALA A 116 26.41 -9.23 9.12
N ARG A 117 26.39 -7.94 8.77
CA ARG A 117 27.58 -7.09 8.80
C ARG A 117 28.05 -6.80 10.22
N ALA A 118 27.13 -6.62 11.17
CA ALA A 118 27.47 -6.39 12.57
C ALA A 118 28.15 -7.60 13.20
N GLU A 119 27.71 -8.81 12.89
CA GLU A 119 28.35 -10.06 13.33
C GLU A 119 29.76 -10.20 12.76
N GLU A 120 29.95 -9.97 11.45
CA GLU A 120 31.24 -10.01 10.78
C GLU A 120 32.24 -9.02 11.39
N HIS A 121 31.76 -7.86 11.82
CA HIS A 121 32.56 -6.74 12.32
C HIS A 121 32.38 -6.50 13.83
N ALA A 122 32.01 -7.53 14.60
CA ALA A 122 31.79 -7.41 16.03
C ALA A 122 33.05 -6.97 16.81
N GLU A 123 34.24 -7.34 16.34
CA GLU A 123 35.54 -6.98 16.92
C GLU A 123 36.32 -5.93 16.13
N THR A 124 35.78 -5.41 15.01
CA THR A 124 36.42 -4.41 14.19
C THR A 124 36.34 -3.05 14.86
N ILE A 125 37.46 -2.61 15.48
CA ILE A 125 37.53 -1.35 16.21
C ILE A 125 37.61 -0.18 15.23
N MET A 126 36.82 0.86 15.49
CA MET A 126 36.85 2.14 14.78
C MET A 126 36.70 3.32 15.77
N PRO A 127 37.13 4.53 15.41
CA PRO A 127 36.86 5.71 16.23
C PRO A 127 35.37 6.04 16.20
N GLY A 128 34.78 6.28 17.37
CA GLY A 128 33.50 6.96 17.49
C GLY A 128 33.71 8.48 17.35
N PHE A 129 32.70 9.19 16.88
CA PHE A 129 32.74 10.64 16.65
C PHE A 129 31.60 11.37 17.38
N THR A 130 31.92 12.56 17.90
CA THR A 130 30.96 13.56 18.33
C THR A 130 31.38 14.88 17.72
N HIS A 131 30.46 15.63 17.10
CA HIS A 131 30.78 16.89 16.43
C HIS A 131 31.93 16.79 15.41
N LEU A 132 32.02 15.65 14.71
CA LEU A 132 33.12 15.29 13.80
C LEU A 132 34.51 15.24 14.47
N GLN A 133 34.57 15.22 15.80
CA GLN A 133 35.80 15.02 16.58
C GLN A 133 35.86 13.58 17.06
N THR A 134 37.07 12.99 17.01
CA THR A 134 37.32 11.64 17.54
C THR A 134 36.98 11.60 19.04
N ALA A 135 36.17 10.63 19.41
CA ALA A 135 35.73 10.38 20.80
C ALA A 135 36.19 8.98 21.25
N GLN A 136 35.27 8.21 21.85
CA GLN A 136 35.59 6.86 22.33
C GLN A 136 35.70 5.86 21.17
N PRO A 137 36.52 4.82 21.27
CA PRO A 137 36.51 3.73 20.33
C PRO A 137 35.20 2.94 20.43
N VAL A 138 34.71 2.49 19.29
CA VAL A 138 33.55 1.59 19.17
C VAL A 138 33.89 0.47 18.22
N THR A 139 33.05 -0.55 18.10
CA THR A 139 33.18 -1.51 17.01
C THR A 139 32.25 -1.11 15.85
N LEU A 140 32.64 -1.47 14.62
CA LEU A 140 31.77 -1.26 13.46
C LEU A 140 30.44 -2.00 13.63
N GLY A 141 30.48 -3.22 14.22
CA GLY A 141 29.25 -3.97 14.53
C GLY A 141 28.32 -3.19 15.44
N HIS A 142 28.85 -2.61 16.54
CA HIS A 142 28.05 -1.79 17.45
C HIS A 142 27.47 -0.55 16.75
N HIS A 143 28.23 0.10 15.89
CA HIS A 143 27.79 1.26 15.12
C HIS A 143 26.63 0.90 14.17
N LEU A 144 26.75 -0.21 13.42
CA LEU A 144 25.70 -0.67 12.51
C LEU A 144 24.41 -1.03 13.25
N LEU A 145 24.50 -1.58 14.46
CA LEU A 145 23.32 -1.89 15.30
C LEU A 145 22.58 -0.63 15.76
N ALA A 146 23.19 0.55 15.78
CA ALA A 146 22.47 1.80 16.01
C ALA A 146 21.42 2.07 14.91
N TYR A 147 21.75 1.76 13.66
CA TYR A 147 20.80 1.86 12.54
C TYR A 147 19.77 0.73 12.55
N PHE A 148 20.14 -0.45 13.01
CA PHE A 148 19.18 -1.52 13.29
C PHE A 148 18.06 -1.02 14.21
N GLU A 149 18.41 -0.40 15.33
CA GLU A 149 17.43 0.13 16.30
C GLU A 149 16.56 1.25 15.69
N MET A 150 17.10 2.10 14.83
CA MET A 150 16.33 3.14 14.12
C MET A 150 15.29 2.50 13.18
N LEU A 151 15.72 1.55 12.36
CA LEU A 151 14.87 0.88 11.38
C LEU A 151 13.82 -0.04 12.02
N MET A 152 14.12 -0.64 13.18
CA MET A 152 13.12 -1.37 13.98
C MET A 152 11.96 -0.46 14.40
N ARG A 153 12.25 0.78 14.81
CA ARG A 153 11.22 1.77 15.12
C ARG A 153 10.45 2.21 13.88
N ASP A 154 11.12 2.32 12.71
CA ASP A 154 10.43 2.64 11.45
C ASP A 154 9.51 1.50 11.03
N ARG A 155 9.97 0.25 11.11
CA ARG A 155 9.15 -0.93 10.86
C ARG A 155 7.87 -0.93 11.71
N SER A 156 7.98 -0.60 13.01
CA SER A 156 6.81 -0.54 13.89
C SER A 156 5.82 0.56 13.47
N ARG A 157 6.28 1.72 12.97
CA ARG A 157 5.40 2.79 12.48
C ARG A 157 4.54 2.35 11.29
N PHE A 158 5.14 1.65 10.32
CA PHE A 158 4.38 1.08 9.21
C PHE A 158 3.41 -0.01 9.66
N ALA A 159 3.80 -0.84 10.63
CA ALA A 159 2.91 -1.85 11.21
C ALA A 159 1.72 -1.21 11.95
N ASP A 160 1.96 -0.15 12.72
CA ASP A 160 0.89 0.60 13.41
C ASP A 160 -0.05 1.29 12.42
N ALA A 161 0.46 1.79 11.29
CA ALA A 161 -0.35 2.35 10.21
C ALA A 161 -1.29 1.30 9.61
N LEU A 162 -0.82 0.06 9.42
CA LEU A 162 -1.66 -1.05 8.94
C LEU A 162 -2.83 -1.34 9.89
N VAL A 163 -2.62 -1.29 11.20
CA VAL A 163 -3.67 -1.53 12.20
C VAL A 163 -4.75 -0.45 12.15
N ARG A 164 -4.35 0.83 12.01
CA ARG A 164 -5.31 1.94 11.98
C ARG A 164 -6.14 2.01 10.70
N MET A 165 -5.59 1.54 9.58
CA MET A 165 -6.27 1.60 8.28
C MET A 165 -7.11 0.37 7.95
N ASP A 166 -7.24 -0.59 8.85
CA ASP A 166 -7.83 -1.91 8.57
C ASP A 166 -9.37 -1.90 8.65
N GLU A 167 -9.98 -0.90 8.01
CA GLU A 167 -11.44 -0.74 7.89
C GLU A 167 -11.83 -0.47 6.42
N CYS A 168 -12.88 -1.16 5.94
CA CYS A 168 -13.35 -1.09 4.55
C CYS A 168 -14.37 0.05 4.34
N PRO A 169 -14.11 1.02 3.46
CA PRO A 169 -15.06 2.09 3.16
C PRO A 169 -16.22 1.66 2.24
N LEU A 170 -16.05 0.58 1.45
CA LEU A 170 -17.00 0.18 0.41
C LEU A 170 -18.40 -0.11 1.02
N GLY A 171 -19.44 0.39 0.32
CA GLY A 171 -20.82 0.36 0.81
C GLY A 171 -21.25 1.65 1.53
N SER A 172 -20.34 2.64 1.68
CA SER A 172 -20.68 3.98 2.17
C SER A 172 -21.35 4.85 1.11
N ALA A 173 -21.34 4.40 -0.15
CA ALA A 173 -21.83 5.09 -1.33
C ALA A 173 -21.22 6.52 -1.45
N ALA A 174 -22.01 7.52 -1.83
CA ALA A 174 -21.50 8.87 -2.01
C ALA A 174 -20.99 9.48 -0.70
N LEU A 175 -21.74 9.31 0.41
CA LEU A 175 -21.39 9.81 1.74
C LEU A 175 -22.31 9.31 2.88
N ALA A 176 -23.54 8.85 2.56
CA ALA A 176 -24.57 8.57 3.56
C ALA A 176 -25.08 7.12 3.51
N GLY A 177 -24.36 6.23 2.84
CA GLY A 177 -24.80 4.87 2.58
C GLY A 177 -25.87 4.81 1.48
N THR A 178 -26.59 3.72 1.42
CA THR A 178 -27.60 3.42 0.39
C THR A 178 -28.83 2.79 1.00
N GLY A 179 -29.96 2.86 0.28
CA GLY A 179 -31.20 2.17 0.67
C GLY A 179 -31.23 0.68 0.30
N PHE A 180 -30.20 0.16 -0.36
CA PHE A 180 -30.06 -1.28 -0.62
C PHE A 180 -29.54 -2.01 0.62
N ASP A 181 -29.98 -3.25 0.81
CA ASP A 181 -29.56 -4.11 1.92
C ASP A 181 -28.21 -4.77 1.62
N LEU A 182 -27.12 -4.00 1.74
CA LEU A 182 -25.76 -4.46 1.49
C LEU A 182 -25.20 -5.24 2.68
N ASP A 183 -24.38 -6.25 2.39
CA ASP A 183 -23.54 -6.94 3.36
C ASP A 183 -22.13 -6.37 3.32
N ARG A 184 -21.88 -5.36 4.16
CA ARG A 184 -20.58 -4.67 4.22
C ARG A 184 -19.51 -5.51 4.91
N GLU A 185 -19.90 -6.39 5.81
CA GLU A 185 -19.01 -7.37 6.45
C GLU A 185 -18.45 -8.34 5.42
N MET A 186 -19.30 -8.93 4.58
CA MET A 186 -18.89 -9.79 3.48
C MET A 186 -17.89 -9.10 2.56
N THR A 187 -18.14 -7.84 2.20
CA THR A 187 -17.25 -7.06 1.33
C THR A 187 -15.91 -6.78 2.01
N ALA A 188 -15.92 -6.40 3.29
CA ALA A 188 -14.71 -6.16 4.07
C ALA A 188 -13.86 -7.43 4.19
N GLU A 189 -14.47 -8.57 4.52
CA GLU A 189 -13.77 -9.85 4.60
C GLU A 189 -13.16 -10.27 3.25
N ALA A 190 -13.93 -10.15 2.16
CA ALA A 190 -13.47 -10.48 0.81
C ALA A 190 -12.24 -9.64 0.39
N LEU A 191 -12.15 -8.38 0.83
CA LEU A 191 -11.04 -7.47 0.56
C LEU A 191 -9.93 -7.52 1.64
N GLY A 192 -10.06 -8.42 2.62
CA GLY A 192 -9.07 -8.62 3.67
C GLY A 192 -8.94 -7.45 4.64
N PHE A 193 -10.04 -6.75 4.92
CA PHE A 193 -10.16 -5.78 6.01
C PHE A 193 -10.77 -6.44 7.24
N ALA A 194 -10.42 -5.95 8.43
CA ALA A 194 -10.94 -6.48 9.68
C ALA A 194 -12.43 -6.20 9.87
N GLN A 195 -12.95 -5.08 9.37
CA GLN A 195 -14.35 -4.68 9.51
C GLN A 195 -14.70 -3.54 8.51
N PRO A 196 -16.00 -3.27 8.26
CA PRO A 196 -16.41 -2.07 7.57
C PRO A 196 -16.21 -0.81 8.44
N THR A 197 -16.00 0.34 7.79
CA THR A 197 -15.96 1.65 8.47
C THR A 197 -17.29 1.95 9.17
N ARG A 198 -17.23 2.59 10.35
CA ARG A 198 -18.41 2.81 11.21
C ARG A 198 -19.24 4.03 10.81
N ASN A 199 -18.62 5.04 10.22
CA ASN A 199 -19.29 6.27 9.79
C ASN A 199 -19.06 6.50 8.30
N SER A 200 -20.13 6.61 7.52
CA SER A 200 -20.07 6.71 6.06
C SER A 200 -19.50 8.04 5.55
N LEU A 201 -19.67 9.13 6.28
CA LEU A 201 -19.09 10.43 5.93
C LEU A 201 -17.58 10.42 6.07
N ASP A 202 -17.09 9.88 7.19
CA ASP A 202 -15.67 9.71 7.45
C ASP A 202 -15.03 8.72 6.47
N ALA A 203 -15.71 7.62 6.18
CA ALA A 203 -15.26 6.55 5.30
C ALA A 203 -14.80 7.04 3.92
N VAL A 204 -15.55 7.94 3.30
CA VAL A 204 -15.26 8.46 1.96
C VAL A 204 -14.32 9.65 1.96
N SER A 205 -14.17 10.36 3.10
CA SER A 205 -13.36 11.56 3.24
C SER A 205 -11.99 11.32 3.87
N ASP A 206 -11.83 10.26 4.69
CA ASP A 206 -10.59 9.95 5.39
C ASP A 206 -9.41 9.75 4.42
N ARG A 207 -8.29 10.37 4.75
CA ARG A 207 -6.99 10.19 4.11
C ARG A 207 -5.86 10.05 5.14
N ASP A 208 -6.19 9.87 6.42
CA ASP A 208 -5.20 9.76 7.50
C ASP A 208 -4.28 8.56 7.30
N PHE A 209 -4.80 7.46 6.74
CA PHE A 209 -4.00 6.29 6.39
C PHE A 209 -2.86 6.59 5.40
N ALA A 210 -3.06 7.54 4.47
CA ALA A 210 -2.02 7.99 3.57
C ALA A 210 -1.01 8.90 4.26
N LEU A 211 -1.47 9.77 5.17
CA LEU A 211 -0.62 10.63 5.99
C LEU A 211 0.23 9.82 6.97
N ASP A 212 -0.32 8.78 7.58
CA ASP A 212 0.43 7.83 8.41
C ASP A 212 1.57 7.19 7.63
N TYR A 213 1.29 6.67 6.42
CA TYR A 213 2.31 6.11 5.54
C TYR A 213 3.40 7.13 5.19
N LEU A 214 3.02 8.34 4.76
CA LEU A 214 3.96 9.39 4.38
C LEU A 214 4.82 9.86 5.56
N THR A 215 4.24 9.91 6.76
CA THR A 215 4.97 10.27 7.99
C THR A 215 5.99 9.19 8.34
N ALA A 216 5.61 7.92 8.31
CA ALA A 216 6.52 6.80 8.54
C ALA A 216 7.64 6.76 7.48
N ALA A 217 7.31 6.95 6.21
CA ALA A 217 8.25 6.98 5.09
C ALA A 217 9.26 8.14 5.23
N SER A 218 8.81 9.32 5.64
CA SER A 218 9.68 10.48 5.87
C SER A 218 10.71 10.20 6.97
N GLN A 219 10.29 9.62 8.10
CA GLN A 219 11.22 9.26 9.18
C GLN A 219 12.21 8.17 8.76
N CYS A 220 11.74 7.14 8.07
CA CYS A 220 12.61 6.09 7.53
C CYS A 220 13.64 6.66 6.55
N SER A 221 13.24 7.56 5.66
CA SER A 221 14.13 8.24 4.72
C SER A 221 15.23 9.05 5.42
N LEU A 222 14.90 9.72 6.54
CA LEU A 222 15.90 10.43 7.35
C LEU A 222 16.94 9.47 7.95
N HIS A 223 16.52 8.30 8.44
CA HIS A 223 17.45 7.31 8.99
C HIS A 223 18.33 6.70 7.90
N LEU A 224 17.76 6.38 6.73
CA LEU A 224 18.51 5.88 5.58
C LEU A 224 19.50 6.92 5.03
N SER A 225 19.09 8.20 4.97
CA SER A 225 19.98 9.30 4.57
C SER A 225 21.18 9.43 5.51
N ARG A 226 20.95 9.34 6.84
CA ARG A 226 22.05 9.37 7.80
C ARG A 226 23.03 8.22 7.62
N LEU A 227 22.54 7.00 7.42
CA LEU A 227 23.38 5.83 7.15
C LEU A 227 24.19 6.03 5.87
N ALA A 228 23.56 6.52 4.80
CA ALA A 228 24.24 6.79 3.53
C ALA A 228 25.34 7.84 3.68
N GLU A 229 25.07 8.94 4.41
CA GLU A 229 26.08 9.99 4.67
C GLU A 229 27.29 9.45 5.46
N GLU A 230 27.09 8.58 6.43
CA GLU A 230 28.21 7.96 7.14
C GLU A 230 29.07 7.08 6.22
N PHE A 231 28.45 6.30 5.33
CA PHE A 231 29.21 5.55 4.31
C PHE A 231 29.97 6.46 3.34
N ILE A 232 29.39 7.59 2.94
CA ILE A 232 30.08 8.60 2.11
C ILE A 232 31.32 9.13 2.84
N ILE A 233 31.16 9.52 4.10
CA ILE A 233 32.27 10.00 4.93
C ILE A 233 33.35 8.91 5.08
N TRP A 234 32.96 7.68 5.45
CA TRP A 234 33.90 6.58 5.69
C TRP A 234 34.63 6.11 4.43
N ALA A 235 34.00 6.24 3.25
CA ALA A 235 34.64 5.91 1.97
C ALA A 235 35.54 7.04 1.45
N SER A 236 35.46 8.26 2.02
CA SER A 236 36.25 9.41 1.59
C SER A 236 37.72 9.26 1.94
N GLN A 237 38.60 9.95 1.17
CA GLN A 237 40.04 9.88 1.35
C GLN A 237 40.54 10.19 2.78
N PRO A 238 40.00 11.19 3.51
CA PRO A 238 40.44 11.48 4.87
C PRO A 238 40.17 10.38 5.88
N PHE A 239 39.10 9.57 5.67
CA PHE A 239 38.69 8.52 6.60
C PHE A 239 39.14 7.13 6.13
N GLY A 240 38.78 6.72 4.93
CA GLY A 240 39.22 5.47 4.33
C GLY A 240 38.86 4.20 5.14
N PHE A 241 37.79 4.25 5.94
CA PHE A 241 37.38 3.14 6.82
C PHE A 241 36.73 2.02 6.05
N VAL A 242 36.02 2.33 4.95
CA VAL A 242 35.34 1.36 4.11
C VAL A 242 35.70 1.57 2.64
N LYS A 243 35.65 0.49 1.87
CA LYS A 243 35.73 0.54 0.41
C LYS A 243 34.36 0.11 -0.14
N LEU A 244 33.81 0.94 -1.00
CA LEU A 244 32.60 0.57 -1.75
C LEU A 244 33.00 -0.32 -2.94
N PRO A 245 32.12 -1.28 -3.34
CA PRO A 245 32.40 -2.18 -4.48
C PRO A 245 32.50 -1.45 -5.80
#